data_828edb31df3f34485016154011f262e4
#
_entry.id   828edb31df3f34485016154011f262e4
#
_cell.length_a   1.000
_cell.length_b   1.000
_cell.length_c   1.000
_cell.angle_alpha   90.00
_cell.angle_beta   90.00
_cell.angle_gamma   90.00
#
_symmetry.space_group_name_H-M   'P 1'
#
loop_
_entity.id
_entity.type
_entity.pdbx_description
1 polymer ?
#
loop_
_entity_poly.entity_id
_entity_poly.type
_entity_poly.pdbx_seq_one_letter_code
_entity_poly.pdbx_strand_id
1 'polypeptide(L)'
;MTWVNVLFQGVLLGGFYALLACGLSLMFGVMRIINLAHGDIAVIGAYLVWVLVNQTSMPPWLAALIVLPIMWVAGYAMYVLLLERSRRAGQLVPLLTTFGLAIVIENVLLQIFSPDDHSLLSSTGTLATSSISFGGLTISIFGMLTLATAVVVLTGLQFFLSRTTSGRQMRATAEDPEIAELVGINARAVYAKATAIAVAIAGLGGIFLAIRQTFNPSTGPTQLIFAFEAVVIGGFGSPWGTLLGGIVLGVAQVIGAQVNPQYFVLFGHLVFLAVLASPRGGLLSRRGRTA
;
A
#
# COMPACT_ATOMS: atom_id res chain seq x y z
N MET A 1 5.54 22.78 18.13
CA MET A 1 5.30 22.87 16.67
C MET A 1 4.08 23.74 16.42
N THR A 2 4.09 24.56 15.37
CA THR A 2 2.88 25.26 14.95
C THR A 2 1.85 24.25 14.41
N TRP A 3 0.57 24.45 14.64
CA TRP A 3 -0.50 23.56 14.13
C TRP A 3 -0.45 23.37 12.62
N VAL A 4 0.01 24.39 11.90
CA VAL A 4 0.23 24.32 10.46
C VAL A 4 1.29 23.27 10.11
N ASN A 5 2.40 23.22 10.85
CA ASN A 5 3.44 22.20 10.64
C ASN A 5 2.93 20.78 10.92
N VAL A 6 2.10 20.61 11.96
CA VAL A 6 1.43 19.33 12.30
C VAL A 6 0.58 18.84 11.12
N LEU A 7 -0.23 19.73 10.52
CA LEU A 7 -1.06 19.37 9.38
C LEU A 7 -0.21 18.98 8.15
N PHE A 8 0.85 19.75 7.85
CA PHE A 8 1.75 19.41 6.73
C PHE A 8 2.44 18.06 6.95
N GLN A 9 2.98 17.80 8.13
CA GLN A 9 3.60 16.52 8.45
C GLN A 9 2.59 15.37 8.35
N GLY A 10 1.36 15.60 8.78
CA GLY A 10 0.27 14.63 8.65
C GLY A 10 -0.08 14.32 7.19
N VAL A 11 -0.11 15.32 6.32
CA VAL A 11 -0.33 15.12 4.87
C VAL A 11 0.81 14.33 4.24
N LEU A 12 2.06 14.64 4.58
CA LEU A 12 3.23 13.91 4.09
C LEU A 12 3.23 12.45 4.54
N LEU A 13 2.88 12.20 5.80
CA LEU A 13 2.68 10.85 6.34
C LEU A 13 1.55 10.12 5.61
N GLY A 14 0.46 10.83 5.38
CA GLY A 14 -0.69 10.30 4.65
C GLY A 14 -0.37 9.89 3.22
N GLY A 15 0.54 10.58 2.55
CA GLY A 15 1.06 10.18 1.24
C GLY A 15 1.74 8.81 1.28
N PHE A 16 2.50 8.51 2.34
CA PHE A 16 3.11 7.20 2.53
C PHE A 16 2.06 6.10 2.75
N TYR A 17 1.06 6.34 3.59
CA TYR A 17 -0.03 5.38 3.77
C TYR A 17 -0.85 5.16 2.50
N ALA A 18 -1.10 6.22 1.73
CA ALA A 18 -1.78 6.12 0.45
C ALA A 18 -0.99 5.28 -0.56
N LEU A 19 0.34 5.40 -0.59
CA LEU A 19 1.21 4.60 -1.45
C LEU A 19 1.13 3.11 -1.08
N LEU A 20 1.28 2.78 0.21
CA LEU A 20 1.11 1.41 0.70
C LEU A 20 -0.29 0.86 0.40
N ALA A 21 -1.32 1.66 0.65
CA ALA A 21 -2.72 1.27 0.50
C ALA A 21 -3.18 1.12 -0.97
N CYS A 22 -2.47 1.74 -1.92
CA CYS A 22 -2.86 1.77 -3.34
C CYS A 22 -3.00 0.36 -3.94
N GLY A 23 -2.04 -0.53 -3.68
CA GLY A 23 -2.08 -1.92 -4.15
C GLY A 23 -3.25 -2.70 -3.54
N LEU A 24 -3.50 -2.53 -2.24
CA LEU A 24 -4.62 -3.16 -1.54
C LEU A 24 -5.97 -2.68 -2.11
N SER A 25 -6.11 -1.38 -2.34
CA SER A 25 -7.29 -0.77 -2.96
C SER A 25 -7.55 -1.31 -4.36
N LEU A 26 -6.49 -1.52 -5.18
CA LEU A 26 -6.63 -2.12 -6.51
C LEU A 26 -7.11 -3.56 -6.43
N MET A 27 -6.50 -4.39 -5.59
CA MET A 27 -6.91 -5.79 -5.43
C MET A 27 -8.36 -5.89 -5.01
N PHE A 28 -8.77 -5.13 -4.01
CA PHE A 28 -10.16 -5.13 -3.56
C PHE A 28 -11.12 -4.61 -4.64
N GLY A 29 -10.73 -3.53 -5.33
CA GLY A 29 -11.56 -2.94 -6.40
C GLY A 29 -11.81 -3.86 -7.59
N VAL A 30 -10.86 -4.77 -7.91
CA VAL A 30 -10.96 -5.67 -9.06
C VAL A 30 -11.48 -7.05 -8.68
N MET A 31 -11.06 -7.59 -7.52
CA MET A 31 -11.36 -8.99 -7.15
C MET A 31 -12.23 -9.13 -5.91
N ARG A 32 -12.48 -8.03 -5.18
CA ARG A 32 -13.16 -8.01 -3.87
C ARG A 32 -12.48 -8.91 -2.82
N ILE A 33 -11.16 -9.09 -2.94
CA ILE A 33 -10.33 -9.86 -2.03
C ILE A 33 -9.48 -8.91 -1.20
N ILE A 34 -9.47 -9.11 0.12
CA ILE A 34 -8.54 -8.45 1.03
C ILE A 34 -7.32 -9.35 1.16
N ASN A 35 -6.16 -8.84 0.76
CA ASN A 35 -4.89 -9.55 0.88
C ASN A 35 -4.23 -9.26 2.22
N LEU A 36 -4.33 -10.21 3.16
CA LEU A 36 -3.73 -10.06 4.50
C LEU A 36 -2.19 -10.14 4.49
N ALA A 37 -1.57 -10.67 3.43
CA ALA A 37 -0.12 -10.66 3.27
C ALA A 37 0.42 -9.33 2.70
N HIS A 38 -0.44 -8.31 2.47
CA HIS A 38 -0.04 -7.10 1.76
C HIS A 38 1.09 -6.33 2.46
N GLY A 39 1.05 -6.24 3.78
CA GLY A 39 2.12 -5.61 4.57
C GLY A 39 3.45 -6.37 4.48
N ASP A 40 3.40 -7.70 4.58
CA ASP A 40 4.59 -8.55 4.48
C ASP A 40 5.18 -8.54 3.07
N ILE A 41 4.34 -8.45 2.05
CA ILE A 41 4.77 -8.24 0.65
C ILE A 41 5.51 -6.90 0.50
N ALA A 42 5.05 -5.84 1.16
CA ALA A 42 5.79 -4.58 1.18
C ALA A 42 7.15 -4.74 1.87
N VAL A 43 7.21 -5.49 2.97
CA VAL A 43 8.48 -5.81 3.67
C VAL A 43 9.41 -6.63 2.78
N ILE A 44 8.92 -7.58 1.97
CA ILE A 44 9.75 -8.24 0.94
C ILE A 44 10.38 -7.20 0.01
N GLY A 45 9.60 -6.23 -0.48
CA GLY A 45 10.13 -5.13 -1.30
C GLY A 45 11.22 -4.33 -0.60
N ALA A 46 11.06 -4.06 0.71
CA ALA A 46 12.06 -3.41 1.54
C ALA A 46 13.35 -4.24 1.65
N TYR A 47 13.25 -5.54 1.91
CA TYR A 47 14.41 -6.44 1.97
C TYR A 47 15.12 -6.58 0.63
N LEU A 48 14.39 -6.72 -0.46
CA LEU A 48 14.99 -6.84 -1.80
C LEU A 48 15.83 -5.61 -2.15
N VAL A 49 15.30 -4.40 -1.92
CA VAL A 49 16.07 -3.17 -2.17
C VAL A 49 17.23 -3.05 -1.20
N TRP A 50 17.05 -3.40 0.07
CA TRP A 50 18.11 -3.36 1.08
C TRP A 50 19.28 -4.29 0.71
N VAL A 51 18.99 -5.53 0.30
CA VAL A 51 20.01 -6.50 -0.15
C VAL A 51 20.77 -5.97 -1.36
N LEU A 52 20.07 -5.46 -2.38
CA LEU A 52 20.70 -4.93 -3.58
C LEU A 52 21.60 -3.74 -3.26
N VAL A 53 21.15 -2.79 -2.46
CA VAL A 53 21.93 -1.61 -2.09
C VAL A 53 23.18 -2.00 -1.30
N ASN A 54 23.05 -2.90 -0.32
CA ASN A 54 24.20 -3.32 0.50
C ASN A 54 25.22 -4.19 -0.24
N GLN A 55 24.77 -5.02 -1.18
CA GLN A 55 25.68 -5.90 -1.92
C GLN A 55 26.35 -5.22 -3.12
N THR A 56 25.67 -4.25 -3.74
CA THR A 56 26.14 -3.64 -5.00
C THR A 56 26.52 -2.18 -4.86
N SER A 57 26.28 -1.57 -3.69
CA SER A 57 26.48 -0.13 -3.40
C SER A 57 25.74 0.79 -4.38
N MET A 58 24.71 0.26 -5.10
CA MET A 58 23.91 1.08 -5.99
C MET A 58 22.90 1.94 -5.20
N PRO A 59 22.52 3.10 -5.74
CA PRO A 59 21.53 3.94 -5.07
C PRO A 59 20.15 3.28 -5.06
N PRO A 60 19.32 3.49 -4.01
CA PRO A 60 18.03 2.83 -3.83
C PRO A 60 17.06 2.97 -5.00
N TRP A 61 17.08 4.08 -5.75
CA TRP A 61 16.22 4.28 -6.92
C TRP A 61 16.60 3.40 -8.12
N LEU A 62 17.89 3.08 -8.31
CA LEU A 62 18.30 2.10 -9.32
C LEU A 62 17.91 0.68 -8.89
N ALA A 63 18.10 0.34 -7.61
CA ALA A 63 17.64 -0.93 -7.07
C ALA A 63 16.10 -1.10 -7.23
N ALA A 64 15.33 -0.02 -7.09
CA ALA A 64 13.89 -0.03 -7.31
C ALA A 64 13.51 -0.48 -8.73
N LEU A 65 14.26 -0.07 -9.76
CA LEU A 65 14.02 -0.48 -11.16
C LEU A 65 14.15 -2.01 -11.36
N ILE A 66 14.95 -2.67 -10.54
CA ILE A 66 15.12 -4.13 -10.54
C ILE A 66 14.05 -4.79 -9.68
N VAL A 67 13.79 -4.25 -8.48
CA VAL A 67 12.85 -4.82 -7.51
C VAL A 67 11.42 -4.79 -8.03
N LEU A 68 10.99 -3.70 -8.68
CA LEU A 68 9.61 -3.58 -9.13
C LEU A 68 9.19 -4.64 -10.17
N PRO A 69 9.98 -4.96 -11.22
CA PRO A 69 9.69 -6.09 -12.09
C PRO A 69 9.67 -7.46 -11.36
N ILE A 70 10.58 -7.66 -10.40
CA ILE A 70 10.61 -8.90 -9.60
C ILE A 70 9.31 -9.01 -8.81
N MET A 71 8.89 -7.95 -8.13
CA MET A 71 7.63 -7.91 -7.37
C MET A 71 6.42 -8.11 -8.28
N TRP A 72 6.44 -7.55 -9.51
CA TRP A 72 5.38 -7.78 -10.48
C TRP A 72 5.26 -9.26 -10.86
N VAL A 73 6.39 -9.92 -11.17
CA VAL A 73 6.42 -11.36 -11.48
C VAL A 73 5.97 -12.19 -10.27
N ALA A 74 6.44 -11.85 -9.07
CA ALA A 74 6.04 -12.52 -7.83
C ALA A 74 4.51 -12.40 -7.58
N GLY A 75 3.94 -11.21 -7.83
CA GLY A 75 2.49 -11.00 -7.72
C GLY A 75 1.69 -11.79 -8.76
N TYR A 76 2.18 -11.89 -9.99
CA TYR A 76 1.56 -12.73 -11.02
C TYR A 76 1.59 -14.21 -10.61
N ALA A 77 2.75 -14.70 -10.16
CA ALA A 77 2.93 -16.07 -9.68
C ALA A 77 2.06 -16.36 -8.44
N MET A 78 1.99 -15.42 -7.49
CA MET A 78 1.12 -15.50 -6.32
C MET A 78 -0.34 -15.73 -6.70
N TYR A 79 -0.84 -15.00 -7.69
CA TYR A 79 -2.21 -15.22 -8.17
C TYR A 79 -2.39 -16.61 -8.76
N VAL A 80 -1.54 -16.98 -9.71
CA VAL A 80 -1.68 -18.25 -10.47
C VAL A 80 -1.51 -19.48 -9.57
N LEU A 81 -0.57 -19.43 -8.62
CA LEU A 81 -0.25 -20.58 -7.77
C LEU A 81 -1.18 -20.71 -6.55
N LEU A 82 -1.58 -19.58 -5.96
CA LEU A 82 -2.29 -19.57 -4.68
C LEU A 82 -3.72 -19.04 -4.81
N LEU A 83 -3.90 -17.79 -5.27
CA LEU A 83 -5.19 -17.10 -5.18
C LEU A 83 -6.23 -17.64 -6.16
N GLU A 84 -5.83 -18.13 -7.32
CA GLU A 84 -6.77 -18.70 -8.28
C GLU A 84 -7.53 -19.89 -7.71
N ARG A 85 -6.80 -20.82 -7.07
CA ARG A 85 -7.41 -22.00 -6.45
C ARG A 85 -8.27 -21.63 -5.26
N SER A 86 -7.77 -20.74 -4.39
CA SER A 86 -8.49 -20.29 -3.21
C SER A 86 -9.79 -19.56 -3.56
N ARG A 87 -9.80 -18.72 -4.60
CA ARG A 87 -10.98 -18.00 -5.05
C ARG A 87 -12.09 -18.94 -5.54
N ARG A 88 -11.72 -20.03 -6.22
CA ARG A 88 -12.69 -21.06 -6.69
C ARG A 88 -13.28 -21.87 -5.53
N ALA A 89 -12.59 -21.95 -4.40
CA ALA A 89 -13.02 -22.73 -3.23
C ALA A 89 -14.03 -21.99 -2.33
N GLY A 90 -14.22 -20.67 -2.50
CA GLY A 90 -15.19 -19.88 -1.74
C GLY A 90 -14.71 -18.47 -1.41
N GLN A 91 -15.62 -17.62 -0.92
CA GLN A 91 -15.35 -16.20 -0.70
C GLN A 91 -14.35 -15.92 0.45
N LEU A 92 -14.34 -16.74 1.49
CA LEU A 92 -13.44 -16.58 2.65
C LEU A 92 -12.08 -17.26 2.46
N VAL A 93 -11.97 -18.21 1.53
CA VAL A 93 -10.76 -19.00 1.34
C VAL A 93 -9.56 -18.13 0.92
N PRO A 94 -9.69 -17.12 0.04
CA PRO A 94 -8.58 -16.21 -0.25
C PRO A 94 -8.06 -15.43 0.94
N LEU A 95 -8.94 -15.05 1.88
CA LEU A 95 -8.54 -14.37 3.12
C LEU A 95 -7.64 -15.28 3.97
N LEU A 96 -8.07 -16.52 4.19
CA LEU A 96 -7.28 -17.51 4.94
C LEU A 96 -5.97 -17.86 4.22
N THR A 97 -6.00 -17.97 2.89
CA THR A 97 -4.81 -18.24 2.08
C THR A 97 -3.78 -17.13 2.22
N THR A 98 -4.22 -15.86 2.14
CA THR A 98 -3.29 -14.72 2.29
C THR A 98 -2.83 -14.54 3.73
N PHE A 99 -3.64 -14.89 4.73
CA PHE A 99 -3.21 -14.94 6.12
C PHE A 99 -2.11 -16.00 6.35
N GLY A 100 -2.32 -17.22 5.83
CA GLY A 100 -1.27 -18.25 5.88
C GLY A 100 -0.01 -17.84 5.14
N LEU A 101 -0.15 -17.16 3.99
CA LEU A 101 0.99 -16.62 3.24
C LEU A 101 1.75 -15.55 4.04
N ALA A 102 1.05 -14.66 4.76
CA ALA A 102 1.66 -13.67 5.65
C ALA A 102 2.57 -14.32 6.68
N ILE A 103 2.06 -15.34 7.38
CA ILE A 103 2.83 -16.11 8.38
C ILE A 103 4.06 -16.77 7.74
N VAL A 104 3.91 -17.35 6.55
CA VAL A 104 5.03 -17.99 5.85
C VAL A 104 6.08 -16.93 5.47
N ILE A 105 5.69 -15.79 4.92
CA ILE A 105 6.61 -14.71 4.55
C ILE A 105 7.38 -14.22 5.78
N GLU A 106 6.68 -13.89 6.87
CA GLU A 106 7.30 -13.40 8.10
C GLU A 106 8.34 -14.41 8.63
N ASN A 107 7.96 -15.70 8.74
CA ASN A 107 8.88 -16.73 9.24
C ASN A 107 10.06 -17.00 8.31
N VAL A 108 9.88 -16.94 6.99
CA VAL A 108 10.96 -17.07 6.03
C VAL A 108 11.92 -15.89 6.15
N LEU A 109 11.40 -14.67 6.27
CA LEU A 109 12.23 -13.48 6.47
C LEU A 109 12.99 -13.53 7.80
N LEU A 110 12.35 -13.97 8.89
CA LEU A 110 13.01 -14.18 10.19
C LEU A 110 14.15 -15.22 10.10
N GLN A 111 13.95 -16.30 9.35
CA GLN A 111 14.97 -17.32 9.16
C GLN A 111 16.18 -16.83 8.35
N ILE A 112 15.96 -15.94 7.36
CA ILE A 112 17.02 -15.46 6.46
C ILE A 112 17.73 -14.24 7.05
N PHE A 113 17.01 -13.30 7.65
CA PHE A 113 17.52 -11.98 8.04
C PHE A 113 17.57 -11.76 9.56
N SER A 114 17.21 -12.75 10.37
CA SER A 114 17.09 -12.61 11.83
C SER A 114 16.06 -11.52 12.23
N PRO A 115 15.76 -11.32 13.51
CA PRO A 115 14.86 -10.26 13.95
C PRO A 115 15.50 -8.85 13.98
N ASP A 116 16.68 -8.69 13.37
CA ASP A 116 17.43 -7.44 13.42
C ASP A 116 16.74 -6.33 12.62
N ASP A 117 16.86 -5.11 13.11
CA ASP A 117 16.36 -3.92 12.44
C ASP A 117 17.30 -3.47 11.31
N HIS A 118 16.73 -3.24 10.15
CA HIS A 118 17.42 -2.74 8.97
C HIS A 118 16.88 -1.37 8.54
N SER A 119 17.70 -0.59 7.82
CA SER A 119 17.31 0.71 7.28
C SER A 119 18.16 1.08 6.08
N LEU A 120 17.61 1.85 5.16
CA LEU A 120 18.31 2.48 4.05
C LEU A 120 18.53 3.98 4.24
N LEU A 121 18.27 4.51 5.44
CA LEU A 121 18.38 5.93 5.73
C LEU A 121 19.79 6.46 5.42
N SER A 122 20.83 5.70 5.80
CA SER A 122 22.24 6.05 5.55
C SER A 122 22.65 5.96 4.08
N SER A 123 22.01 5.08 3.32
CA SER A 123 22.34 4.82 1.89
C SER A 123 21.73 5.85 0.95
N THR A 124 20.79 6.68 1.41
CA THR A 124 20.15 7.74 0.61
C THR A 124 20.86 9.08 0.71
N GLY A 125 21.95 9.16 1.47
CA GLY A 125 22.69 10.39 1.73
C GLY A 125 21.83 11.44 2.44
N THR A 126 21.94 12.69 2.00
CA THR A 126 21.21 13.81 2.61
C THR A 126 19.72 13.86 2.24
N LEU A 127 19.25 13.15 1.21
CA LEU A 127 17.87 13.24 0.74
C LEU A 127 16.83 12.82 1.77
N ALA A 128 17.12 11.75 2.54
CA ALA A 128 16.18 11.24 3.55
C ALA A 128 16.11 12.13 4.80
N THR A 129 17.19 12.84 5.11
CA THR A 129 17.29 13.67 6.32
C THR A 129 17.11 15.16 6.05
N SER A 130 17.19 15.60 4.79
CA SER A 130 17.05 16.99 4.42
C SER A 130 15.63 17.50 4.63
N SER A 131 15.54 18.69 5.19
CA SER A 131 14.29 19.41 5.36
C SER A 131 14.46 20.88 4.92
N ILE A 132 13.41 21.44 4.36
CA ILE A 132 13.33 22.87 4.03
C ILE A 132 12.59 23.53 5.19
N SER A 133 13.23 24.50 5.85
CA SER A 133 12.61 25.31 6.90
C SER A 133 12.32 26.70 6.40
N PHE A 134 11.06 27.11 6.44
CA PHE A 134 10.60 28.43 6.05
C PHE A 134 9.54 28.95 7.03
N GLY A 135 9.79 30.08 7.67
CA GLY A 135 8.80 30.71 8.56
C GLY A 135 8.31 29.84 9.72
N GLY A 136 9.15 28.93 10.25
CA GLY A 136 8.76 28.00 11.32
C GLY A 136 8.10 26.69 10.84
N LEU A 137 7.94 26.52 9.53
CA LEU A 137 7.53 25.27 8.90
C LEU A 137 8.77 24.44 8.57
N THR A 138 8.79 23.18 8.96
CA THR A 138 9.86 22.24 8.58
C THR A 138 9.24 21.14 7.71
N ILE A 139 9.62 21.11 6.44
CA ILE A 139 9.06 20.20 5.43
C ILE A 139 10.13 19.19 5.04
N SER A 140 9.90 17.92 5.28
CA SER A 140 10.79 16.84 4.86
C SER A 140 10.78 16.71 3.32
N ILE A 141 11.97 16.77 2.70
CA ILE A 141 12.12 16.56 1.25
C ILE A 141 11.69 15.15 0.87
N PHE A 142 12.10 14.16 1.67
CA PHE A 142 11.68 12.77 1.45
C PHE A 142 10.17 12.58 1.61
N GLY A 143 9.53 13.27 2.57
CA GLY A 143 8.08 13.27 2.71
C GLY A 143 7.37 13.82 1.48
N MET A 144 7.87 14.95 0.91
CA MET A 144 7.33 15.50 -0.34
C MET A 144 7.51 14.54 -1.53
N LEU A 145 8.69 13.90 -1.64
CA LEU A 145 8.94 12.90 -2.67
C LEU A 145 7.97 11.72 -2.55
N THR A 146 7.73 11.25 -1.31
CA THR A 146 6.78 10.16 -1.04
C THR A 146 5.36 10.53 -1.45
N LEU A 147 4.89 11.71 -1.06
CA LEU A 147 3.57 12.21 -1.44
C LEU A 147 3.45 12.39 -2.97
N ALA A 148 4.46 12.99 -3.61
CA ALA A 148 4.50 13.14 -5.06
C ALA A 148 4.44 11.77 -5.77
N THR A 149 5.23 10.80 -5.30
CA THR A 149 5.20 9.43 -5.82
C THR A 149 3.82 8.78 -5.63
N ALA A 150 3.19 8.94 -4.46
CA ALA A 150 1.83 8.44 -4.22
C ALA A 150 0.83 9.05 -5.22
N VAL A 151 0.86 10.37 -5.41
CA VAL A 151 -0.01 11.06 -6.38
C VAL A 151 0.25 10.57 -7.80
N VAL A 152 1.51 10.42 -8.22
CA VAL A 152 1.88 9.92 -9.56
C VAL A 152 1.38 8.49 -9.75
N VAL A 153 1.60 7.59 -8.78
CA VAL A 153 1.17 6.18 -8.85
C VAL A 153 -0.35 6.09 -8.91
N LEU A 154 -1.06 6.82 -8.05
CA LEU A 154 -2.53 6.80 -8.00
C LEU A 154 -3.14 7.41 -9.28
N THR A 155 -2.57 8.51 -9.78
CA THR A 155 -2.99 9.12 -11.06
C THR A 155 -2.71 8.19 -12.22
N GLY A 156 -1.52 7.59 -12.26
CA GLY A 156 -1.13 6.61 -13.27
C GLY A 156 -2.04 5.38 -13.24
N LEU A 157 -2.37 4.86 -12.06
CA LEU A 157 -3.31 3.76 -11.89
C LEU A 157 -4.71 4.14 -12.36
N GLN A 158 -5.20 5.32 -11.99
CA GLN A 158 -6.50 5.82 -12.45
C GLN A 158 -6.55 5.97 -13.98
N PHE A 159 -5.48 6.51 -14.58
CA PHE A 159 -5.35 6.63 -16.02
C PHE A 159 -5.30 5.25 -16.69
N PHE A 160 -4.49 4.33 -16.15
CA PHE A 160 -4.41 2.95 -16.62
C PHE A 160 -5.78 2.26 -16.60
N LEU A 161 -6.48 2.33 -15.48
CA LEU A 161 -7.82 1.74 -15.34
C LEU A 161 -8.84 2.39 -16.29
N SER A 162 -8.77 3.70 -16.54
CA SER A 162 -9.77 4.43 -17.34
C SER A 162 -9.51 4.37 -18.85
N ARG A 163 -8.25 4.37 -19.27
CA ARG A 163 -7.87 4.61 -20.67
C ARG A 163 -7.31 3.39 -21.40
N THR A 164 -6.76 2.38 -20.69
CA THR A 164 -6.17 1.20 -21.34
C THR A 164 -7.16 0.07 -21.53
N THR A 165 -6.87 -0.82 -22.50
CA THR A 165 -7.68 -2.03 -22.75
C THR A 165 -7.66 -2.96 -21.54
N SER A 166 -6.48 -3.19 -20.93
CA SER A 166 -6.36 -3.99 -19.71
C SER A 166 -7.15 -3.39 -18.55
N GLY A 167 -7.13 -2.06 -18.38
CA GLY A 167 -7.92 -1.38 -17.36
C GLY A 167 -9.42 -1.49 -17.59
N ARG A 168 -9.88 -1.41 -18.86
CA ARG A 168 -11.30 -1.65 -19.21
C ARG A 168 -11.72 -3.08 -18.88
N GLN A 169 -10.87 -4.05 -19.21
CA GLN A 169 -11.10 -5.47 -18.87
C GLN A 169 -11.18 -5.66 -17.34
N MET A 170 -10.29 -5.03 -16.56
CA MET A 170 -10.34 -5.08 -15.09
C MET A 170 -11.65 -4.53 -14.53
N ARG A 171 -12.15 -3.43 -15.06
CA ARG A 171 -13.42 -2.86 -14.61
C ARG A 171 -14.61 -3.73 -14.99
N ALA A 172 -14.63 -4.25 -16.21
CA ALA A 172 -15.70 -5.16 -16.64
C ALA A 172 -15.74 -6.44 -15.79
N THR A 173 -14.57 -7.05 -15.53
CA THR A 173 -14.45 -8.23 -14.67
C THR A 173 -14.79 -7.94 -13.20
N ALA A 174 -14.56 -6.71 -12.73
CA ALA A 174 -14.89 -6.29 -11.36
C ALA A 174 -16.41 -6.12 -11.15
N GLU A 175 -17.15 -5.74 -12.20
CA GLU A 175 -18.60 -5.64 -12.14
C GLU A 175 -19.25 -7.02 -12.21
N ASP A 176 -18.95 -7.80 -13.24
CA ASP A 176 -19.46 -9.15 -13.41
C ASP A 176 -18.44 -10.02 -14.18
N PRO A 177 -17.75 -10.95 -13.50
CA PRO A 177 -16.77 -11.81 -14.15
C PRO A 177 -17.39 -12.82 -15.12
N GLU A 178 -18.63 -13.27 -14.90
CA GLU A 178 -19.31 -14.24 -15.76
C GLU A 178 -19.68 -13.59 -17.08
N ILE A 179 -20.30 -12.40 -17.04
CA ILE A 179 -20.60 -11.61 -18.24
C ILE A 179 -19.33 -11.23 -18.98
N ALA A 180 -18.27 -10.87 -18.28
CA ALA A 180 -16.97 -10.54 -18.89
C ALA A 180 -16.40 -11.73 -19.68
N GLU A 181 -16.52 -12.95 -19.15
CA GLU A 181 -16.08 -14.16 -19.85
C GLU A 181 -16.90 -14.46 -21.11
N LEU A 182 -18.22 -14.20 -21.10
CA LEU A 182 -19.08 -14.37 -22.28
C LEU A 182 -18.69 -13.45 -23.46
N VAL A 183 -18.10 -12.29 -23.17
CA VAL A 183 -17.60 -11.38 -24.21
C VAL A 183 -16.11 -11.59 -24.53
N GLY A 184 -15.53 -12.72 -24.10
CA GLY A 184 -14.16 -13.15 -24.42
C GLY A 184 -13.06 -12.57 -23.54
N ILE A 185 -13.38 -11.98 -22.39
CA ILE A 185 -12.39 -11.51 -21.41
C ILE A 185 -11.95 -12.70 -20.55
N ASN A 186 -10.66 -12.99 -20.53
CA ASN A 186 -10.10 -14.00 -19.63
C ASN A 186 -9.95 -13.44 -18.21
N ALA A 187 -10.94 -13.69 -17.34
CA ALA A 187 -10.96 -13.20 -15.96
C ALA A 187 -9.73 -13.64 -15.16
N ARG A 188 -9.22 -14.87 -15.39
CA ARG A 188 -7.98 -15.36 -14.76
C ARG A 188 -6.78 -14.46 -15.06
N ALA A 189 -6.57 -14.14 -16.33
CA ALA A 189 -5.48 -13.27 -16.76
C ALA A 189 -5.63 -11.83 -16.24
N VAL A 190 -6.86 -11.35 -16.16
CA VAL A 190 -7.18 -10.02 -15.59
C VAL A 190 -6.80 -9.96 -14.10
N TYR A 191 -7.23 -10.94 -13.32
CA TYR A 191 -6.91 -11.00 -11.89
C TYR A 191 -5.42 -11.20 -11.62
N ALA A 192 -4.72 -12.02 -12.42
CA ALA A 192 -3.28 -12.19 -12.33
C ALA A 192 -2.54 -10.86 -12.56
N LYS A 193 -2.93 -10.10 -13.59
CA LYS A 193 -2.35 -8.77 -13.86
C LYS A 193 -2.67 -7.76 -12.76
N ALA A 194 -3.90 -7.76 -12.21
CA ALA A 194 -4.27 -6.87 -11.11
C ALA A 194 -3.44 -7.16 -9.87
N THR A 195 -3.25 -8.44 -9.51
CA THR A 195 -2.40 -8.86 -8.39
C THR A 195 -0.94 -8.48 -8.63
N ALA A 196 -0.42 -8.69 -9.83
CA ALA A 196 0.94 -8.33 -10.20
C ALA A 196 1.22 -6.83 -10.01
N ILE A 197 0.30 -5.97 -10.48
CA ILE A 197 0.39 -4.51 -10.30
C ILE A 197 0.29 -4.15 -8.80
N ALA A 198 -0.65 -4.74 -8.07
CA ALA A 198 -0.84 -4.47 -6.65
C ALA A 198 0.39 -4.83 -5.82
N VAL A 199 1.01 -5.98 -6.10
CA VAL A 199 2.23 -6.46 -5.43
C VAL A 199 3.45 -5.59 -5.79
N ALA A 200 3.56 -5.13 -7.05
CA ALA A 200 4.60 -4.19 -7.45
C ALA A 200 4.46 -2.83 -6.73
N ILE A 201 3.23 -2.32 -6.59
CA ILE A 201 2.96 -1.09 -5.84
C ILE A 201 3.24 -1.29 -4.34
N ALA A 202 2.88 -2.44 -3.76
CA ALA A 202 3.24 -2.78 -2.38
C ALA A 202 4.77 -2.81 -2.20
N GLY A 203 5.51 -3.41 -3.14
CA GLY A 203 6.96 -3.39 -3.15
C GLY A 203 7.54 -1.97 -3.21
N LEU A 204 6.95 -1.09 -4.03
CA LEU A 204 7.33 0.32 -4.06
C LEU A 204 7.09 0.98 -2.69
N GLY A 205 5.94 0.74 -2.05
CA GLY A 205 5.67 1.19 -0.68
C GLY A 205 6.72 0.68 0.31
N GLY A 206 7.17 -0.57 0.17
CA GLY A 206 8.24 -1.18 0.96
C GLY A 206 9.60 -0.52 0.76
N ILE A 207 9.94 -0.08 -0.45
CA ILE A 207 11.16 0.70 -0.73
C ILE A 207 11.13 2.02 0.05
N PHE A 208 10.01 2.74 0.00
CA PHE A 208 9.82 3.97 0.76
C PHE A 208 9.82 3.73 2.28
N LEU A 209 9.29 2.59 2.74
CA LEU A 209 9.36 2.13 4.13
C LEU A 209 10.82 2.02 4.59
N ALA A 210 11.65 1.29 3.84
CA ALA A 210 13.06 1.02 4.16
C ALA A 210 13.92 2.29 4.26
N ILE A 211 13.57 3.33 3.49
CA ILE A 211 14.25 4.63 3.53
C ILE A 211 13.74 5.48 4.68
N ARG A 212 12.44 5.40 5.00
CA ARG A 212 11.79 6.27 5.96
C ARG A 212 12.09 5.91 7.42
N GLN A 213 12.11 4.63 7.73
CA GLN A 213 12.22 4.10 9.08
C GLN A 213 12.97 2.78 9.10
N THR A 214 13.33 2.33 10.29
CA THR A 214 13.80 0.95 10.50
C THR A 214 12.66 -0.04 10.23
N PHE A 215 13.01 -1.20 9.71
CA PHE A 215 12.09 -2.30 9.46
C PHE A 215 12.75 -3.64 9.81
N ASN A 216 11.95 -4.59 10.20
CA ASN A 216 12.33 -5.96 10.48
C ASN A 216 11.27 -6.92 9.91
N PRO A 217 11.48 -8.25 9.96
CA PRO A 217 10.53 -9.20 9.41
C PRO A 217 9.10 -9.06 9.94
N SER A 218 8.93 -8.65 11.21
CA SER A 218 7.61 -8.51 11.85
C SER A 218 6.96 -7.13 11.65
N THR A 219 7.50 -6.30 10.76
CA THR A 219 6.94 -4.96 10.46
C THR A 219 5.65 -5.04 9.63
N GLY A 220 5.46 -6.12 8.86
CA GLY A 220 4.39 -6.30 7.89
C GLY A 220 2.98 -6.10 8.44
N PRO A 221 2.57 -6.77 9.54
CA PRO A 221 1.23 -6.64 10.11
C PRO A 221 0.84 -5.20 10.45
N THR A 222 1.76 -4.41 11.00
CA THR A 222 1.51 -3.00 11.31
C THR A 222 1.27 -2.17 10.04
N GLN A 223 2.06 -2.40 8.99
CA GLN A 223 1.89 -1.71 7.71
C GLN A 223 0.58 -2.11 7.01
N LEU A 224 0.16 -3.37 7.14
CA LEU A 224 -1.14 -3.84 6.66
C LEU A 224 -2.30 -3.09 7.33
N ILE A 225 -2.25 -2.91 8.66
CA ILE A 225 -3.30 -2.21 9.40
C ILE A 225 -3.44 -0.77 8.88
N PHE A 226 -2.35 -0.02 8.77
CA PHE A 226 -2.40 1.37 8.26
C PHE A 226 -2.86 1.46 6.81
N ALA A 227 -2.43 0.53 5.95
CA ALA A 227 -2.91 0.46 4.57
C ALA A 227 -4.41 0.15 4.50
N PHE A 228 -4.89 -0.78 5.33
CA PHE A 228 -6.29 -1.15 5.43
C PHE A 228 -7.16 0.02 5.92
N GLU A 229 -6.73 0.69 7.00
CA GLU A 229 -7.41 1.87 7.52
C GLU A 229 -7.53 2.98 6.46
N ALA A 230 -6.44 3.26 5.74
CA ALA A 230 -6.45 4.25 4.67
C ALA A 230 -7.46 3.89 3.55
N VAL A 231 -7.54 2.60 3.16
CA VAL A 231 -8.51 2.13 2.15
C VAL A 231 -9.94 2.23 2.66
N VAL A 232 -10.19 1.85 3.91
CA VAL A 232 -11.55 1.91 4.50
C VAL A 232 -12.01 3.35 4.66
N ILE A 233 -11.17 4.22 5.22
CA ILE A 233 -11.49 5.66 5.37
C ILE A 233 -11.77 6.28 3.99
N GLY A 234 -10.97 5.95 2.99
CA GLY A 234 -11.10 6.48 1.64
C GLY A 234 -12.26 5.91 0.84
N GLY A 235 -12.66 4.69 1.17
CA GLY A 235 -13.63 3.87 0.42
C GLY A 235 -12.94 2.91 -0.54
N PHE A 236 -13.31 1.65 -0.43
CA PHE A 236 -12.73 0.54 -1.20
C PHE A 236 -12.80 0.74 -2.72
N GLY A 237 -11.71 0.41 -3.43
CA GLY A 237 -11.66 0.42 -4.88
C GLY A 237 -11.58 1.80 -5.54
N SER A 238 -11.43 2.87 -4.75
CA SER A 238 -11.26 4.25 -5.24
C SER A 238 -9.82 4.72 -5.03
N PRO A 239 -8.99 4.90 -6.09
CA PRO A 239 -7.62 5.39 -5.93
C PRO A 239 -7.56 6.75 -5.24
N TRP A 240 -8.40 7.71 -5.64
CA TRP A 240 -8.48 9.02 -5.00
C TRP A 240 -9.02 8.97 -3.57
N GLY A 241 -9.96 8.03 -3.32
CA GLY A 241 -10.41 7.74 -1.96
C GLY A 241 -9.25 7.29 -1.09
N THR A 242 -8.43 6.37 -1.59
CA THR A 242 -7.25 5.86 -0.86
C THR A 242 -6.26 6.98 -0.52
N LEU A 243 -6.04 7.96 -1.42
CA LEU A 243 -5.21 9.14 -1.13
C LEU A 243 -5.80 9.96 0.02
N LEU A 244 -7.08 10.30 -0.08
CA LEU A 244 -7.76 11.08 0.98
C LEU A 244 -7.80 10.31 2.30
N GLY A 245 -8.06 9.01 2.27
CA GLY A 245 -8.05 8.16 3.45
C GLY A 245 -6.68 8.11 4.12
N GLY A 246 -5.61 7.96 3.34
CA GLY A 246 -4.24 8.03 3.85
C GLY A 246 -3.92 9.39 4.47
N ILE A 247 -4.31 10.50 3.82
CA ILE A 247 -4.10 11.85 4.35
C ILE A 247 -4.87 12.05 5.67
N VAL A 248 -6.14 11.64 5.73
CA VAL A 248 -6.93 11.74 6.96
C VAL A 248 -6.31 10.94 8.10
N LEU A 249 -5.86 9.71 7.81
CA LEU A 249 -5.17 8.85 8.77
C LEU A 249 -3.88 9.49 9.26
N GLY A 250 -3.02 9.95 8.34
CA GLY A 250 -1.74 10.58 8.68
C GLY A 250 -1.90 11.85 9.50
N VAL A 251 -2.87 12.71 9.13
CA VAL A 251 -3.18 13.93 9.90
C VAL A 251 -3.68 13.59 11.30
N ALA A 252 -4.59 12.61 11.43
CA ALA A 252 -5.08 12.15 12.73
C ALA A 252 -3.95 11.68 13.65
N GLN A 253 -3.03 10.86 13.12
CA GLN A 253 -1.91 10.32 13.87
C GLN A 253 -0.95 11.43 14.33
N VAL A 254 -0.60 12.38 13.45
CA VAL A 254 0.33 13.48 13.82
C VAL A 254 -0.34 14.43 14.82
N ILE A 255 -1.65 14.68 14.72
CA ILE A 255 -2.41 15.43 15.75
C ILE A 255 -2.34 14.70 17.10
N GLY A 256 -2.58 13.37 17.11
CA GLY A 256 -2.47 12.55 18.31
C GLY A 256 -1.09 12.65 18.95
N ALA A 257 -0.03 12.54 18.14
CA ALA A 257 1.36 12.69 18.61
C ALA A 257 1.67 14.08 19.14
N GLN A 258 1.03 15.13 18.63
CA GLN A 258 1.19 16.51 19.14
C GLN A 258 0.59 16.68 20.55
N VAL A 259 -0.49 15.97 20.84
CA VAL A 259 -1.10 15.95 22.19
C VAL A 259 -0.24 15.14 23.14
N ASN A 260 0.10 13.91 22.76
CA ASN A 260 1.03 13.02 23.46
C ASN A 260 1.60 12.02 22.43
N PRO A 261 2.96 11.82 22.38
CA PRO A 261 3.58 10.87 21.46
C PRO A 261 2.96 9.45 21.49
N GLN A 262 2.50 9.01 22.67
CA GLN A 262 1.84 7.71 22.83
C GLN A 262 0.48 7.61 22.12
N TYR A 263 -0.16 8.75 21.79
CA TYR A 263 -1.46 8.79 21.14
C TYR A 263 -1.39 8.75 19.60
N PHE A 264 -0.17 8.66 19.04
CA PHE A 264 0.03 8.61 17.59
C PHE A 264 -0.87 7.56 16.92
N VAL A 265 -0.74 6.30 17.31
CA VAL A 265 -1.52 5.20 16.72
C VAL A 265 -2.98 5.25 17.14
N LEU A 266 -3.24 5.60 18.40
CA LEU A 266 -4.61 5.67 18.94
C LEU A 266 -5.52 6.60 18.16
N PHE A 267 -5.06 7.82 17.81
CA PHE A 267 -5.88 8.77 17.06
C PHE A 267 -6.19 8.28 15.65
N GLY A 268 -5.27 7.57 15.00
CA GLY A 268 -5.51 6.92 13.72
C GLY A 268 -6.67 5.92 13.82
N HIS A 269 -6.58 5.00 14.79
CA HIS A 269 -7.61 3.98 15.01
C HIS A 269 -8.97 4.59 15.41
N LEU A 270 -8.99 5.66 16.20
CA LEU A 270 -10.23 6.34 16.58
C LEU A 270 -10.93 6.95 15.35
N VAL A 271 -10.18 7.61 14.46
CA VAL A 271 -10.74 8.16 13.22
C VAL A 271 -11.24 7.05 12.31
N PHE A 272 -10.48 5.94 12.17
CA PHE A 272 -10.91 4.77 11.43
C PHE A 272 -12.24 4.22 11.98
N LEU A 273 -12.35 4.00 13.29
CA LEU A 273 -13.57 3.50 13.92
C LEU A 273 -14.75 4.48 13.75
N ALA A 274 -14.51 5.78 13.86
CA ALA A 274 -15.54 6.81 13.64
C ALA A 274 -16.08 6.77 12.21
N VAL A 275 -15.18 6.61 11.20
CA VAL A 275 -15.59 6.47 9.80
C VAL A 275 -16.34 5.16 9.58
N LEU A 276 -15.87 4.06 10.14
CA LEU A 276 -16.54 2.75 10.04
C LEU A 276 -17.93 2.75 10.67
N ALA A 277 -18.10 3.43 11.80
CA ALA A 277 -19.41 3.60 12.47
C ALA A 277 -20.35 4.55 11.72
N SER A 278 -19.84 5.33 10.75
CA SER A 278 -20.66 6.25 9.99
C SER A 278 -21.54 5.51 8.97
N PRO A 279 -22.79 5.97 8.71
CA PRO A 279 -23.70 5.31 7.77
C PRO A 279 -23.22 5.29 6.32
N ARG A 280 -22.13 6.01 6.02
CA ARG A 280 -21.58 6.15 4.66
C ARG A 280 -20.51 5.12 4.33
N GLY A 281 -19.90 4.46 5.32
CA GLY A 281 -18.91 3.39 5.13
C GLY A 281 -17.63 3.79 4.38
N GLY A 282 -17.24 5.09 4.43
CA GLY A 282 -16.07 5.66 3.78
C GLY A 282 -16.34 7.02 3.15
N LEU A 283 -15.30 7.88 3.04
CA LEU A 283 -15.45 9.28 2.57
C LEU A 283 -15.93 9.38 1.12
N LEU A 284 -15.51 8.48 0.24
CA LEU A 284 -15.88 8.44 -1.17
C LEU A 284 -16.58 7.13 -1.58
N SER A 285 -17.16 6.41 -0.62
CA SER A 285 -17.94 5.21 -0.93
C SER A 285 -19.11 5.59 -1.85
N ARG A 286 -19.11 5.09 -3.08
CA ARG A 286 -20.28 5.15 -3.95
C ARG A 286 -21.38 4.34 -3.26
N ARG A 287 -22.50 4.97 -2.89
CA ARG A 287 -23.72 4.26 -2.53
C ARG A 287 -23.98 3.22 -3.62
N GLY A 288 -23.86 1.94 -3.29
CA GLY A 288 -24.36 0.89 -4.14
C GLY A 288 -25.84 1.22 -4.44
N ARG A 289 -26.16 1.40 -5.70
CA ARG A 289 -27.55 1.29 -6.13
C ARG A 289 -27.97 -0.15 -5.83
N THR A 290 -28.58 -0.32 -4.67
CA THR A 290 -29.48 -1.46 -4.45
C THR A 290 -30.69 -1.18 -5.33
N ALA A 291 -30.79 -1.86 -6.42
CA ALA A 291 -31.99 -2.17 -7.15
C ALA A 291 -32.01 -3.67 -7.31
#